data_ef5612c65e86f1ab5abc551e1ff88217
#
_entry.id   ef5612c65e86f1ab5abc551e1ff88217
#
_cell.length_a   1.000
_cell.length_b   1.000
_cell.length_c   1.000
_cell.angle_alpha   90.00
_cell.angle_beta   90.00
_cell.angle_gamma   90.00
#
_symmetry.space_group_name_H-M   'P 1'
#
loop_
_entity.id
_entity.type
_entity.pdbx_description
1 polymer ?
#
loop_
_entity_poly.entity_id
_entity_poly.type
_entity_poly.pdbx_seq_one_letter_code
_entity_poly.pdbx_strand_id
1 'polypeptide(L)'
;MSKKFKFSINGTEFQLPVTQIRDDNYDGGKYIYMNAKSCASIIKQFVKKNYPSLKVWATSDVYSGGSSVRVNVCNTDGSEVDYDVFKKISEWKYILQGGTFNGMIDMYETREDSVSTQSGTPLKYFPSYVFVENKPKWDSIEYWVSQWNEYQSSLDAEWTEKVQRLGGWLEYNKQFMNKKNVDKVASLTVNA
;
A
#
# COMPACT_ATOMS: atom_id res chain seq x y z
N MET A 1 20.20 11.43 13.07
CA MET A 1 18.71 11.29 12.85
C MET A 1 18.19 12.60 12.29
N SER A 2 17.43 12.58 11.19
CA SER A 2 16.82 13.81 10.67
C SER A 2 15.73 14.30 11.62
N LYS A 3 15.72 15.61 11.89
CA LYS A 3 14.67 16.24 12.70
C LYS A 3 13.31 16.02 12.02
N LYS A 4 12.28 15.69 12.81
CA LYS A 4 10.92 15.53 12.36
C LYS A 4 10.04 16.63 12.94
N PHE A 5 9.00 17.02 12.22
CA PHE A 5 7.95 17.91 12.70
C PHE A 5 6.62 17.16 12.76
N LYS A 6 5.74 17.61 13.63
CA LYS A 6 4.40 17.08 13.83
C LYS A 6 3.36 18.01 13.23
N PHE A 7 2.31 17.43 12.67
CA PHE A 7 1.15 18.15 12.15
C PHE A 7 -0.06 17.23 12.15
N SER A 8 -1.25 17.79 12.00
CA SER A 8 -2.49 16.99 11.97
C SER A 8 -3.28 17.25 10.71
N ILE A 9 -3.86 16.19 10.14
CA ILE A 9 -4.84 16.21 9.04
C ILE A 9 -6.06 15.44 9.53
N ASN A 10 -7.25 16.02 9.43
CA ASN A 10 -8.51 15.41 9.83
C ASN A 10 -8.45 14.79 11.25
N GLY A 11 -7.88 15.52 12.21
CA GLY A 11 -7.75 15.08 13.60
C GLY A 11 -6.68 14.01 13.86
N THR A 12 -5.98 13.51 12.84
CA THR A 12 -4.91 12.52 12.99
C THR A 12 -3.55 13.19 12.96
N GLU A 13 -2.72 12.94 13.98
CA GLU A 13 -1.34 13.44 14.06
C GLU A 13 -0.39 12.58 13.24
N PHE A 14 0.47 13.25 12.47
CA PHE A 14 1.52 12.67 11.63
C PHE A 14 2.87 13.32 11.89
N GLN A 15 3.93 12.65 11.44
CA GLN A 15 5.30 13.15 11.50
C GLN A 15 5.99 12.99 10.14
N LEU A 16 6.62 14.06 9.65
CA LEU A 16 7.48 14.05 8.47
C LEU A 16 8.84 14.70 8.79
N PRO A 17 9.88 14.42 7.97
CA PRO A 17 11.16 15.15 8.07
C PRO A 17 10.95 16.66 7.88
N VAL A 18 11.68 17.46 8.64
CA VAL A 18 11.63 18.95 8.53
C VAL A 18 11.95 19.43 7.12
N THR A 19 12.71 18.67 6.33
CA THR A 19 13.01 18.96 4.92
C THR A 19 11.77 18.96 4.01
N GLN A 20 10.62 18.51 4.49
CA GLN A 20 9.35 18.60 3.76
C GLN A 20 8.66 19.96 3.96
N ILE A 21 9.08 20.79 4.90
CA ILE A 21 8.60 22.17 5.03
C ILE A 21 9.40 23.03 4.05
N ARG A 22 8.71 23.75 3.17
CA ARG A 22 9.32 24.61 2.14
C ARG A 22 8.71 26.00 2.16
N ASP A 23 9.49 26.99 1.76
CA ASP A 23 9.00 28.34 1.55
C ASP A 23 8.21 28.41 0.24
N ASP A 24 7.12 29.17 0.27
CA ASP A 24 6.27 29.40 -0.89
C ASP A 24 6.63 30.75 -1.51
N ASN A 25 7.29 30.71 -2.66
CA ASN A 25 7.76 31.91 -3.35
C ASN A 25 6.64 32.66 -4.09
N TYR A 26 5.47 32.07 -4.25
CA TYR A 26 4.33 32.67 -4.99
C TYR A 26 3.30 33.28 -4.03
N ASP A 27 2.85 32.49 -3.05
CA ASP A 27 1.78 32.91 -2.14
C ASP A 27 2.33 33.48 -0.83
N GLY A 28 3.64 33.36 -0.61
CA GLY A 28 4.28 33.67 0.67
C GLY A 28 4.00 32.60 1.74
N GLY A 29 4.78 32.62 2.82
CA GLY A 29 4.60 31.65 3.91
C GLY A 29 5.30 30.32 3.67
N LYS A 30 4.73 29.24 4.24
CA LYS A 30 5.30 27.89 4.16
C LYS A 30 4.26 26.86 3.78
N TYR A 31 4.69 25.83 3.09
CA TYR A 31 3.86 24.66 2.79
C TYR A 31 4.57 23.35 3.13
N ILE A 32 3.82 22.28 3.23
CA ILE A 32 4.35 20.92 3.37
C ILE A 32 4.39 20.27 1.98
N TYR A 33 5.58 19.87 1.56
CA TYR A 33 5.81 19.20 0.27
C TYR A 33 5.41 17.72 0.36
N MET A 34 4.35 17.36 -0.38
CA MET A 34 3.68 16.07 -0.33
C MET A 34 4.09 15.17 -1.50
N ASN A 35 5.37 14.79 -1.56
CA ASN A 35 5.81 13.81 -2.56
C ASN A 35 5.28 12.39 -2.26
N ALA A 36 5.48 11.46 -3.20
CA ALA A 36 5.02 10.08 -3.07
C ALA A 36 5.50 9.38 -1.78
N LYS A 37 6.75 9.64 -1.34
CA LYS A 37 7.29 9.09 -0.10
C LYS A 37 6.60 9.66 1.15
N SER A 38 6.28 10.95 1.14
CA SER A 38 5.53 11.60 2.22
C SER A 38 4.11 11.03 2.34
N CYS A 39 3.41 10.90 1.21
CA CYS A 39 2.07 10.31 1.17
C CYS A 39 2.07 8.85 1.63
N ALA A 40 3.02 8.04 1.16
CA ALA A 40 3.21 6.67 1.63
C ALA A 40 3.44 6.61 3.16
N SER A 41 4.26 7.53 3.69
CA SER A 41 4.55 7.61 5.12
C SER A 41 3.31 7.95 5.95
N ILE A 42 2.47 8.89 5.49
CA ILE A 42 1.23 9.28 6.17
C ILE A 42 0.27 8.11 6.26
N ILE A 43 -0.03 7.43 5.14
CA ILE A 43 -0.94 6.28 5.15
C ILE A 43 -0.40 5.16 6.05
N LYS A 44 0.90 4.87 5.98
CA LYS A 44 1.53 3.88 6.87
C LYS A 44 1.42 4.25 8.36
N GLN A 45 1.58 5.53 8.70
CA GLN A 45 1.42 6.00 10.08
C GLN A 45 -0.03 5.88 10.53
N PHE A 46 -1.00 6.25 9.67
CA PHE A 46 -2.43 6.09 9.94
C PHE A 46 -2.78 4.63 10.24
N VAL A 47 -2.36 3.70 9.37
CA VAL A 47 -2.63 2.27 9.57
C VAL A 47 -2.01 1.77 10.87
N LYS A 48 -0.72 2.05 11.10
CA LYS A 48 -0.03 1.58 12.31
C LYS A 48 -0.63 2.13 13.61
N LYS A 49 -1.17 3.35 13.59
CA LYS A 49 -1.77 3.99 14.76
C LYS A 49 -3.16 3.44 15.06
N ASN A 50 -3.99 3.28 14.04
CA ASN A 50 -5.41 2.93 14.20
C ASN A 50 -5.66 1.42 14.09
N TYR A 51 -4.79 0.70 13.37
CA TYR A 51 -4.92 -0.73 13.10
C TYR A 51 -3.57 -1.45 13.30
N PRO A 52 -3.04 -1.50 14.54
CA PRO A 52 -1.69 -2.01 14.82
C PRO A 52 -1.49 -3.49 14.47
N SER A 53 -2.59 -4.27 14.38
CA SER A 53 -2.58 -5.68 13.97
C SER A 53 -2.39 -5.86 12.46
N LEU A 54 -2.52 -4.80 11.64
CA LEU A 54 -2.36 -4.92 10.20
C LEU A 54 -0.90 -4.79 9.78
N LYS A 55 -0.52 -5.56 8.77
CA LYS A 55 0.71 -5.36 8.00
C LYS A 55 0.47 -4.28 6.96
N VAL A 56 1.42 -3.35 6.82
CA VAL A 56 1.36 -2.28 5.82
C VAL A 56 2.73 -2.05 5.20
N TRP A 57 2.79 -2.01 3.87
CA TRP A 57 4.01 -1.65 3.13
C TRP A 57 3.64 -0.76 1.94
N ALA A 58 4.63 -0.04 1.43
CA ALA A 58 4.39 0.87 0.32
C ALA A 58 5.59 0.92 -0.62
N THR A 59 5.31 1.07 -1.90
CA THR A 59 6.24 1.40 -2.96
C THR A 59 5.91 2.77 -3.54
N SER A 60 6.88 3.45 -4.11
CA SER A 60 6.69 4.74 -4.76
C SER A 60 7.56 4.84 -6.00
N ASP A 61 6.99 5.34 -7.09
CA ASP A 61 7.65 5.56 -8.35
C ASP A 61 7.59 7.03 -8.76
N VAL A 62 8.67 7.49 -9.40
CA VAL A 62 8.76 8.82 -10.00
C VAL A 62 9.12 8.62 -11.47
N TYR A 63 8.31 9.18 -12.35
CA TYR A 63 8.46 9.07 -13.80
C TYR A 63 8.33 10.44 -14.47
N SER A 64 8.63 10.51 -15.75
CA SER A 64 8.45 11.76 -16.50
C SER A 64 6.97 12.18 -16.47
N GLY A 65 6.72 13.38 -15.93
CA GLY A 65 5.38 13.95 -15.82
C GLY A 65 4.59 13.58 -14.56
N GLY A 66 5.16 12.80 -13.62
CA GLY A 66 4.42 12.51 -12.38
C GLY A 66 5.09 11.58 -11.40
N SER A 67 4.31 11.17 -10.41
CA SER A 67 4.71 10.15 -9.45
C SER A 67 3.50 9.37 -8.97
N SER A 68 3.74 8.16 -8.51
CA SER A 68 2.71 7.32 -7.91
C SER A 68 3.17 6.72 -6.60
N VAL A 69 2.20 6.35 -5.77
CA VAL A 69 2.42 5.57 -4.56
C VAL A 69 1.41 4.43 -4.51
N ARG A 70 1.87 3.25 -4.15
CA ARG A 70 1.04 2.10 -3.90
C ARG A 70 1.24 1.65 -2.45
N VAL A 71 0.17 1.64 -1.68
CA VAL A 71 0.15 1.16 -0.30
C VAL A 71 -0.67 -0.11 -0.24
N ASN A 72 -0.08 -1.17 0.28
CA ASN A 72 -0.74 -2.46 0.45
C ASN A 72 -0.97 -2.71 1.93
N VAL A 73 -2.12 -3.26 2.26
CA VAL A 73 -2.50 -3.67 3.62
C VAL A 73 -3.00 -5.11 3.61
N CYS A 74 -2.72 -5.85 4.67
CA CYS A 74 -3.29 -7.16 4.92
C CYS A 74 -3.29 -7.47 6.43
N ASN A 75 -4.01 -8.49 6.83
CA ASN A 75 -3.92 -9.04 8.16
C ASN A 75 -2.54 -9.66 8.42
N THR A 76 -2.22 -9.95 9.69
CA THR A 76 -0.93 -10.55 10.09
C THR A 76 -0.70 -11.93 9.48
N ASP A 77 -1.76 -12.69 9.26
CA ASP A 77 -1.73 -14.00 8.61
C ASP A 77 -1.62 -13.93 7.07
N GLY A 78 -1.70 -12.73 6.51
CA GLY A 78 -1.65 -12.49 5.07
C GLY A 78 -3.01 -12.45 4.39
N SER A 79 -4.11 -12.69 5.11
CA SER A 79 -5.47 -12.58 4.57
C SER A 79 -5.87 -11.12 4.30
N GLU A 80 -6.93 -10.95 3.53
CA GLU A 80 -7.50 -9.62 3.26
C GLU A 80 -8.04 -8.97 4.53
N VAL A 81 -7.93 -7.65 4.58
CA VAL A 81 -8.50 -6.82 5.64
C VAL A 81 -10.01 -6.72 5.45
N ASP A 82 -10.75 -6.71 6.54
CA ASP A 82 -12.19 -6.43 6.54
C ASP A 82 -12.54 -5.20 5.69
N TYR A 83 -13.65 -5.29 4.95
CA TYR A 83 -14.06 -4.26 3.98
C TYR A 83 -14.22 -2.88 4.62
N ASP A 84 -14.85 -2.76 5.79
CA ASP A 84 -15.13 -1.47 6.43
C ASP A 84 -13.83 -0.82 6.96
N VAL A 85 -12.90 -1.63 7.45
CA VAL A 85 -11.57 -1.19 7.84
C VAL A 85 -10.77 -0.74 6.62
N PHE A 86 -10.78 -1.54 5.55
CA PHE A 86 -10.10 -1.21 4.31
C PHE A 86 -10.65 0.08 3.68
N LYS A 87 -11.96 0.27 3.67
CA LYS A 87 -12.61 1.49 3.17
C LYS A 87 -12.08 2.74 3.87
N LYS A 88 -11.98 2.73 5.21
CA LYS A 88 -11.44 3.86 5.99
C LYS A 88 -9.97 4.15 5.67
N ILE A 89 -9.17 3.11 5.40
CA ILE A 89 -7.78 3.28 4.99
C ILE A 89 -7.72 3.85 3.56
N SER A 90 -8.56 3.35 2.65
CA SER A 90 -8.56 3.75 1.25
C SER A 90 -9.04 5.20 1.02
N GLU A 91 -9.80 5.79 1.95
CA GLU A 91 -10.20 7.20 1.89
C GLU A 91 -9.00 8.15 1.84
N TRP A 92 -7.87 7.77 2.41
CA TRP A 92 -6.63 8.56 2.36
C TRP A 92 -6.09 8.80 0.96
N LYS A 93 -6.43 7.95 -0.03
CA LYS A 93 -6.06 8.18 -1.43
C LYS A 93 -6.65 9.49 -1.96
N TYR A 94 -7.90 9.79 -1.62
CA TYR A 94 -8.58 11.01 -2.08
C TYR A 94 -8.00 12.27 -1.43
N ILE A 95 -7.51 12.17 -0.20
CA ILE A 95 -6.86 13.29 0.51
C ILE A 95 -5.46 13.55 -0.06
N LEU A 96 -4.72 12.51 -0.43
CA LEU A 96 -3.29 12.56 -0.75
C LEU A 96 -2.97 12.43 -2.25
N GLN A 97 -3.97 12.37 -3.13
CA GLN A 97 -3.80 12.33 -4.58
C GLN A 97 -3.92 13.73 -5.17
N GLY A 98 -3.05 14.05 -6.14
CA GLY A 98 -2.97 15.39 -6.74
C GLY A 98 -4.07 15.72 -7.75
N GLY A 99 -4.85 14.73 -8.20
CA GLY A 99 -5.92 14.92 -9.18
C GLY A 99 -6.52 13.59 -9.62
N THR A 100 -7.25 13.60 -10.71
CA THR A 100 -7.96 12.45 -11.26
C THR A 100 -7.78 12.39 -12.78
N PHE A 101 -7.60 11.21 -13.34
CA PHE A 101 -7.59 11.03 -14.79
C PHE A 101 -9.03 11.03 -15.32
N ASN A 102 -9.32 11.95 -16.24
CA ASN A 102 -10.60 12.02 -16.94
C ASN A 102 -10.46 11.31 -18.30
N GLY A 103 -10.94 10.07 -18.37
CA GLY A 103 -10.85 9.25 -19.58
C GLY A 103 -11.74 9.72 -20.73
N MET A 104 -12.70 10.65 -20.50
CA MET A 104 -13.52 11.19 -21.57
C MET A 104 -12.77 12.20 -22.45
N ILE A 105 -11.82 12.90 -21.87
CA ILE A 105 -11.00 13.91 -22.56
C ILE A 105 -9.52 13.55 -22.60
N ASP A 106 -9.16 12.36 -22.13
CA ASP A 106 -7.78 11.82 -22.07
C ASP A 106 -6.80 12.78 -21.37
N MET A 107 -7.26 13.43 -20.29
CA MET A 107 -6.49 14.42 -19.54
C MET A 107 -6.46 14.09 -18.04
N TYR A 108 -5.35 14.45 -17.40
CA TYR A 108 -5.24 14.45 -15.95
C TYR A 108 -5.71 15.80 -15.40
N GLU A 109 -6.81 15.78 -14.65
CA GLU A 109 -7.35 16.94 -13.98
C GLU A 109 -6.71 17.10 -12.60
N THR A 110 -5.97 18.20 -12.42
CA THR A 110 -5.41 18.54 -11.11
C THR A 110 -6.52 18.92 -10.15
N ARG A 111 -6.42 18.52 -8.89
CA ARG A 111 -7.38 18.90 -7.86
C ARG A 111 -7.41 20.42 -7.69
N GLU A 112 -8.60 20.98 -7.55
CA GLU A 112 -8.81 22.40 -7.31
C GLU A 112 -8.86 22.73 -5.81
N ASP A 113 -9.29 21.76 -4.98
CA ASP A 113 -9.41 21.95 -3.54
C ASP A 113 -8.04 21.95 -2.84
N SER A 114 -7.87 22.87 -1.91
CA SER A 114 -6.67 22.94 -1.08
C SER A 114 -6.80 22.02 0.12
N VAL A 115 -5.75 21.21 0.37
CA VAL A 115 -5.62 20.44 1.60
C VAL A 115 -4.67 21.17 2.52
N SER A 116 -5.09 21.37 3.76
CA SER A 116 -4.26 22.00 4.78
C SER A 116 -4.21 21.18 6.06
N THR A 117 -3.18 21.42 6.84
CA THR A 117 -3.11 20.90 8.22
C THR A 117 -4.19 21.56 9.07
N GLN A 118 -4.45 21.01 10.24
CA GLN A 118 -5.37 21.61 11.22
C GLN A 118 -4.92 23.01 11.69
N SER A 119 -3.63 23.33 11.59
CA SER A 119 -3.06 24.65 11.87
C SER A 119 -3.09 25.61 10.66
N GLY A 120 -3.68 25.21 9.54
CA GLY A 120 -3.80 26.03 8.34
C GLY A 120 -2.59 25.99 7.40
N THR A 121 -1.55 25.20 7.69
CA THR A 121 -0.41 25.08 6.76
C THR A 121 -0.83 24.28 5.53
N PRO A 122 -0.72 24.83 4.31
CA PRO A 122 -1.13 24.13 3.08
C PRO A 122 -0.22 22.95 2.77
N LEU A 123 -0.82 21.90 2.20
CA LEU A 123 -0.11 20.75 1.64
C LEU A 123 -0.12 20.89 0.12
N LYS A 124 1.06 20.83 -0.51
CA LYS A 124 1.22 21.04 -1.96
C LYS A 124 2.04 19.92 -2.62
N TYR A 125 1.91 19.75 -3.93
CA TYR A 125 2.70 18.84 -4.76
C TYR A 125 2.49 17.37 -4.45
N PHE A 126 1.23 16.96 -4.44
CA PHE A 126 0.82 15.56 -4.25
C PHE A 126 1.25 14.67 -5.43
N PRO A 127 1.43 13.36 -5.24
CA PRO A 127 1.62 12.42 -6.34
C PRO A 127 0.39 12.39 -7.24
N SER A 128 0.61 12.11 -8.52
CA SER A 128 -0.48 12.00 -9.51
C SER A 128 -1.45 10.87 -9.14
N TYR A 129 -0.92 9.75 -8.64
CA TYR A 129 -1.74 8.59 -8.28
C TYR A 129 -1.38 8.04 -6.90
N VAL A 130 -2.42 7.73 -6.14
CA VAL A 130 -2.33 7.03 -4.85
C VAL A 130 -3.22 5.79 -4.92
N PHE A 131 -2.59 4.62 -4.86
CA PHE A 131 -3.28 3.33 -4.79
C PHE A 131 -3.22 2.79 -3.37
N VAL A 132 -4.37 2.39 -2.84
CA VAL A 132 -4.45 1.63 -1.60
C VAL A 132 -5.08 0.29 -1.95
N GLU A 133 -4.40 -0.79 -1.64
CA GLU A 133 -4.78 -2.13 -2.07
C GLU A 133 -4.94 -3.06 -0.85
N ASN A 134 -6.06 -3.75 -0.80
CA ASN A 134 -6.33 -4.83 0.14
C ASN A 134 -5.77 -6.11 -0.47
N LYS A 135 -4.52 -6.40 -0.18
CA LYS A 135 -3.82 -7.55 -0.76
C LYS A 135 -3.10 -8.33 0.30
N PRO A 136 -3.17 -9.65 0.22
CA PRO A 136 -2.33 -10.49 1.03
C PRO A 136 -0.85 -10.21 0.75
N LYS A 137 -0.02 -10.40 1.74
CA LYS A 137 1.42 -10.26 1.58
C LYS A 137 1.98 -11.46 0.82
N TRP A 138 2.22 -11.29 -0.48
CA TRP A 138 2.68 -12.32 -1.41
C TRP A 138 4.03 -12.96 -1.05
N ASP A 139 4.80 -12.36 -0.15
CA ASP A 139 6.04 -12.92 0.40
C ASP A 139 5.82 -13.71 1.71
N SER A 140 4.56 -13.79 2.20
CA SER A 140 4.18 -14.60 3.36
C SER A 140 4.09 -16.08 2.98
N ILE A 141 4.83 -16.91 3.69
CA ILE A 141 4.79 -18.36 3.53
C ILE A 141 3.42 -18.89 3.93
N GLU A 142 2.87 -18.37 5.02
CA GLU A 142 1.57 -18.74 5.56
C GLU A 142 0.46 -18.50 4.53
N TYR A 143 0.52 -17.39 3.79
CA TYR A 143 -0.40 -17.12 2.68
C TYR A 143 -0.32 -18.20 1.61
N TRP A 144 0.89 -18.53 1.14
CA TRP A 144 1.04 -19.51 0.07
C TRP A 144 0.67 -20.93 0.51
N VAL A 145 0.94 -21.29 1.76
CA VAL A 145 0.49 -22.57 2.33
C VAL A 145 -1.04 -22.61 2.41
N SER A 146 -1.70 -21.52 2.83
CA SER A 146 -3.17 -21.47 2.85
C SER A 146 -3.78 -21.55 1.46
N GLN A 147 -3.17 -20.90 0.46
CA GLN A 147 -3.62 -20.99 -0.95
C GLN A 147 -3.45 -22.39 -1.52
N TRP A 148 -2.38 -23.10 -1.16
CA TRP A 148 -2.21 -24.49 -1.55
C TRP A 148 -3.27 -25.39 -0.88
N ASN A 149 -3.50 -25.23 0.41
CA ASN A 149 -4.48 -26.03 1.14
C ASN A 149 -5.91 -25.81 0.61
N GLU A 150 -6.26 -24.58 0.27
CA GLU A 150 -7.54 -24.24 -0.36
C GLU A 150 -7.68 -24.90 -1.73
N TYR A 151 -6.64 -24.79 -2.57
CA TYR A 151 -6.60 -25.47 -3.86
C TYR A 151 -6.69 -26.97 -3.72
N GLN A 152 -5.93 -27.57 -2.78
CA GLN A 152 -5.95 -28.99 -2.52
C GLN A 152 -7.30 -29.50 -2.05
N SER A 153 -8.00 -28.75 -1.17
CA SER A 153 -9.32 -29.12 -0.67
C SER A 153 -10.40 -29.08 -1.77
N SER A 154 -10.18 -28.30 -2.83
CA SER A 154 -11.07 -28.28 -3.99
C SER A 154 -10.88 -29.45 -4.94
N LEU A 155 -9.84 -30.28 -4.75
CA LEU A 155 -9.53 -31.42 -5.61
C LEU A 155 -10.10 -32.71 -5.00
N ASP A 156 -11.00 -33.33 -5.71
CA ASP A 156 -11.40 -34.71 -5.47
C ASP A 156 -10.42 -35.67 -6.17
N ALA A 157 -9.22 -35.81 -5.58
CA ALA A 157 -8.10 -36.52 -6.17
C ALA A 157 -7.32 -37.33 -5.13
N GLU A 158 -6.72 -38.45 -5.57
CA GLU A 158 -5.83 -39.24 -4.75
C GLU A 158 -4.53 -38.48 -4.38
N TRP A 159 -3.89 -38.89 -3.29
CA TRP A 159 -2.67 -38.25 -2.78
C TRP A 159 -1.56 -38.09 -3.83
N THR A 160 -1.29 -39.13 -4.62
CA THR A 160 -0.28 -39.12 -5.68
C THR A 160 -0.56 -38.06 -6.75
N GLU A 161 -1.81 -37.86 -7.14
CA GLU A 161 -2.21 -36.82 -8.08
C GLU A 161 -2.06 -35.43 -7.47
N LYS A 162 -2.38 -35.26 -6.18
CA LYS A 162 -2.19 -34.01 -5.45
C LYS A 162 -0.71 -33.59 -5.39
N VAL A 163 0.19 -34.54 -5.11
CA VAL A 163 1.64 -34.29 -5.11
C VAL A 163 2.17 -33.90 -6.49
N GLN A 164 1.69 -34.53 -7.56
CA GLN A 164 2.05 -34.16 -8.92
C GLN A 164 1.55 -32.75 -9.28
N ARG A 165 0.33 -32.42 -8.85
CA ARG A 165 -0.24 -31.08 -9.05
C ARG A 165 0.45 -29.98 -8.27
N LEU A 166 1.05 -30.29 -7.12
CA LEU A 166 1.88 -29.35 -6.35
C LEU A 166 3.00 -28.77 -7.20
N GLY A 167 3.71 -29.60 -7.96
CA GLY A 167 4.77 -29.15 -8.86
C GLY A 167 4.26 -28.13 -9.89
N GLY A 168 3.14 -28.40 -10.54
CA GLY A 168 2.52 -27.49 -11.50
C GLY A 168 2.00 -26.20 -10.84
N TRP A 169 1.40 -26.32 -9.66
CA TRP A 169 0.92 -25.16 -8.91
C TRP A 169 2.08 -24.25 -8.44
N LEU A 170 3.17 -24.83 -7.95
CA LEU A 170 4.38 -24.08 -7.59
C LEU A 170 5.01 -23.41 -8.80
N GLU A 171 5.10 -24.11 -9.93
CA GLU A 171 5.66 -23.57 -11.18
C GLU A 171 4.85 -22.35 -11.68
N TYR A 172 3.52 -22.42 -11.61
CA TYR A 172 2.66 -21.29 -11.96
C TYR A 172 2.81 -20.10 -10.98
N ASN A 173 2.88 -20.38 -9.67
CA ASN A 173 2.87 -19.34 -8.65
C ASN A 173 4.25 -18.79 -8.31
N LYS A 174 5.35 -19.45 -8.71
CA LYS A 174 6.72 -18.98 -8.43
C LYS A 174 7.00 -17.56 -8.92
N GLN A 175 6.32 -17.11 -9.97
CA GLN A 175 6.45 -15.75 -10.49
C GLN A 175 5.94 -14.68 -9.51
N PHE A 176 5.05 -15.04 -8.60
CA PHE A 176 4.47 -14.17 -7.57
C PHE A 176 5.16 -14.35 -6.21
N MET A 177 5.90 -15.42 -6.01
CA MET A 177 6.57 -15.73 -4.76
C MET A 177 7.97 -15.11 -4.72
N ASN A 178 8.41 -14.73 -3.52
CA ASN A 178 9.83 -14.47 -3.32
C ASN A 178 10.61 -15.79 -3.53
N LYS A 179 11.70 -15.75 -4.31
CA LYS A 179 12.52 -16.91 -4.64
C LYS A 179 12.93 -17.74 -3.42
N LYS A 180 13.18 -17.09 -2.26
CA LYS A 180 13.52 -17.76 -1.01
C LYS A 180 12.37 -18.56 -0.39
N ASN A 181 11.14 -18.26 -0.77
CA ASN A 181 9.94 -18.86 -0.20
C ASN A 181 9.46 -20.07 -0.99
N VAL A 182 9.85 -20.22 -2.26
CA VAL A 182 9.39 -21.32 -3.12
C VAL A 182 9.73 -22.68 -2.51
N ASP A 183 11.01 -22.89 -2.19
CA ASP A 183 11.47 -24.16 -1.62
C ASP A 183 10.87 -24.44 -0.24
N LYS A 184 10.67 -23.38 0.57
CA LYS A 184 10.11 -23.52 1.90
C LYS A 184 8.61 -23.82 1.85
N VAL A 185 7.86 -23.20 0.95
CA VAL A 185 6.45 -23.53 0.70
C VAL A 185 6.33 -24.96 0.22
N ALA A 186 7.16 -25.39 -0.74
CA ALA A 186 7.20 -26.76 -1.22
C ALA A 186 7.43 -27.76 -0.09
N SER A 187 8.39 -27.51 0.80
CA SER A 187 8.71 -28.42 1.91
C SER A 187 7.59 -28.54 2.95
N LEU A 188 6.83 -27.46 3.19
CA LEU A 188 5.71 -27.45 4.15
C LEU A 188 4.46 -28.12 3.57
N THR A 189 4.22 -27.96 2.27
CA THR A 189 3.01 -28.47 1.61
C THR A 189 3.11 -29.95 1.24
N VAL A 190 4.30 -30.52 1.13
CA VAL A 190 4.50 -31.97 0.91
C VAL A 190 4.29 -32.78 2.19
N ASN A 191 4.48 -32.17 3.36
CA ASN A 191 4.38 -32.84 4.66
C ASN A 191 3.03 -32.61 5.36
N ALA A 192 2.12 -31.88 4.75
CA ALA A 192 0.76 -31.59 5.22
C ALA A 192 -0.27 -32.44 4.49
#